data_855a75703bd1604f27916d2b1e187b5f
#
_entry.id   855a75703bd1604f27916d2b1e187b5f
#
_cell.length_a   1.000
_cell.length_b   1.000
_cell.length_c   1.000
_cell.angle_alpha   90.00
_cell.angle_beta   90.00
_cell.angle_gamma   90.00
#
_symmetry.space_group_name_H-M   'P 1'
#
loop_
_entity.id
_entity.type
_entity.pdbx_description
1 polymer ?
#
loop_
_entity_poly.entity_id
_entity_poly.type
_entity_poly.pdbx_seq_one_letter_code
_entity_poly.pdbx_strand_id
1 'polypeptide(L)'
;MVDNTYGHYAYRISGGYLFHSVPYLKAANNTLETEEYNKLGTFASLGCVRMCVRDVLWLYENCPQGTTVDIYDDAANPGPLGKPESIKIPLDSPNAGWDPTDPDETNPWHKESATLSGVQDITVKVGDTVDFLKGVTAKDTCGNDITDKIAVSGRYTTDAAGEYTMKYQVTDAIGSIATAEMK
;
A
#
# COMPACT_ATOMS: atom_id res chain seq x y z
N MET A 1 -9.43 15.95 -19.19
CA MET A 1 -10.30 15.07 -18.41
C MET A 1 -11.71 15.66 -18.39
N VAL A 2 -12.72 14.87 -18.07
CA VAL A 2 -14.08 15.34 -17.88
C VAL A 2 -14.09 16.25 -16.65
N ASP A 3 -14.86 17.34 -16.69
CA ASP A 3 -15.14 18.23 -15.53
C ASP A 3 -13.99 19.05 -14.94
N ASN A 4 -13.09 19.58 -15.76
CA ASN A 4 -12.00 20.45 -15.32
C ASN A 4 -11.08 19.84 -14.25
N THR A 5 -10.91 18.53 -14.24
CA THR A 5 -9.95 17.85 -13.37
C THR A 5 -8.61 17.63 -14.06
N TYR A 6 -7.57 17.42 -13.26
CA TYR A 6 -6.20 17.21 -13.71
C TYR A 6 -5.77 15.77 -13.39
N GLY A 7 -4.75 15.27 -14.04
CA GLY A 7 -4.15 13.97 -13.75
C GLY A 7 -2.68 13.96 -14.12
N HIS A 8 -1.93 13.11 -13.44
CA HIS A 8 -0.53 12.86 -13.73
C HIS A 8 -0.41 11.74 -14.76
N TYR A 9 0.58 11.83 -15.64
CA TYR A 9 1.07 10.76 -16.52
C TYR A 9 -0.03 10.06 -17.34
N ALA A 10 -0.90 10.82 -18.00
CA ALA A 10 -1.96 10.24 -18.84
C ALA A 10 -1.36 9.52 -20.06
N TYR A 11 -1.66 8.23 -20.22
CA TYR A 11 -1.20 7.39 -21.32
C TYR A 11 -2.40 6.77 -22.06
N ARG A 12 -2.45 6.93 -23.39
CA ARG A 12 -3.59 6.47 -24.18
C ARG A 12 -3.54 4.96 -24.43
N ILE A 13 -4.62 4.27 -24.08
CA ILE A 13 -4.84 2.86 -24.40
C ILE A 13 -5.41 2.76 -25.83
N SER A 14 -6.64 3.27 -26.04
CA SER A 14 -7.34 3.25 -27.31
C SER A 14 -8.46 4.28 -27.31
N GLY A 15 -8.73 4.94 -28.45
CA GLY A 15 -9.78 5.95 -28.52
C GLY A 15 -9.63 7.03 -27.44
N GLY A 16 -10.65 7.17 -26.61
CA GLY A 16 -10.68 8.10 -25.46
C GLY A 16 -10.25 7.48 -24.12
N TYR A 17 -9.89 6.19 -24.09
CA TYR A 17 -9.54 5.48 -22.86
C TYR A 17 -8.06 5.65 -22.52
N LEU A 18 -7.78 5.95 -21.27
CA LEU A 18 -6.43 6.27 -20.78
C LEU A 18 -6.11 5.43 -19.53
N PHE A 19 -4.82 5.14 -19.35
CA PHE A 19 -4.23 5.01 -18.02
C PHE A 19 -3.91 6.40 -17.49
N HIS A 20 -4.27 6.71 -16.27
CA HIS A 20 -3.93 8.00 -15.64
C HIS A 20 -4.02 7.90 -14.12
N SER A 21 -3.39 8.85 -13.40
CA SER A 21 -3.57 8.94 -11.96
C SER A 21 -5.03 9.19 -11.59
N VAL A 22 -5.35 9.01 -10.33
CA VAL A 22 -6.61 9.56 -9.78
C VAL A 22 -6.68 11.06 -10.05
N PRO A 23 -7.87 11.65 -10.29
CA PRO A 23 -8.01 13.08 -10.55
C PRO A 23 -7.53 13.98 -9.41
N TYR A 24 -7.11 15.17 -9.81
CA TYR A 24 -6.78 16.30 -8.93
C TYR A 24 -7.70 17.49 -9.24
N LEU A 25 -8.10 18.22 -8.23
CA LEU A 25 -8.98 19.39 -8.36
C LEU A 25 -8.30 20.59 -9.05
N LYS A 26 -6.98 20.66 -8.97
CA LYS A 26 -6.14 21.71 -9.58
C LYS A 26 -4.88 21.11 -10.17
N ALA A 27 -4.16 21.86 -10.98
CA ALA A 27 -2.82 21.50 -11.47
C ALA A 27 -1.77 21.65 -10.34
N ALA A 28 -1.96 20.91 -9.24
CA ALA A 28 -1.10 20.95 -8.07
C ALA A 28 -1.17 19.59 -7.35
N ASN A 29 0.00 19.04 -6.95
CA ASN A 29 0.15 17.69 -6.39
C ASN A 29 -0.54 17.49 -5.03
N ASN A 30 -0.93 18.56 -4.38
CA ASN A 30 -1.62 18.56 -3.08
C ASN A 30 -3.14 18.72 -3.17
N THR A 31 -3.74 18.44 -4.32
CA THR A 31 -5.19 18.61 -4.56
C THR A 31 -5.85 17.34 -5.07
N LEU A 32 -5.33 16.18 -4.66
CA LEU A 32 -5.87 14.86 -4.98
C LEU A 32 -7.33 14.76 -4.53
N GLU A 33 -8.17 14.19 -5.38
CA GLU A 33 -9.53 13.77 -5.00
C GLU A 33 -9.44 12.47 -4.17
N THR A 34 -9.23 12.60 -2.87
CA THR A 34 -8.95 11.49 -1.96
C THR A 34 -10.07 10.46 -1.89
N GLU A 35 -11.33 10.91 -1.95
CA GLU A 35 -12.46 9.98 -2.00
C GLU A 35 -12.42 9.12 -3.27
N GLU A 36 -12.02 9.69 -4.41
CA GLU A 36 -11.85 8.96 -5.66
C GLU A 36 -10.61 8.05 -5.61
N TYR A 37 -9.54 8.47 -4.90
CA TYR A 37 -8.38 7.63 -4.66
C TYR A 37 -8.75 6.37 -3.86
N ASN A 38 -9.57 6.53 -2.85
CA ASN A 38 -10.04 5.43 -2.02
C ASN A 38 -10.95 4.44 -2.76
N LYS A 39 -11.39 4.76 -4.00
CA LYS A 39 -12.12 3.85 -4.89
C LYS A 39 -11.19 3.03 -5.81
N LEU A 40 -9.87 3.22 -5.76
CA LEU A 40 -8.93 2.41 -6.55
C LEU A 40 -9.20 0.90 -6.30
N GLY A 41 -9.18 0.12 -7.39
CA GLY A 41 -9.53 -1.31 -7.38
C GLY A 41 -11.03 -1.60 -7.45
N THR A 42 -11.88 -0.59 -7.68
CA THR A 42 -13.32 -0.73 -7.90
C THR A 42 -13.75 -0.07 -9.22
N PHE A 43 -14.99 -0.28 -9.64
CA PHE A 43 -15.58 0.41 -10.79
C PHE A 43 -15.88 1.86 -10.42
N ALA A 44 -15.02 2.79 -10.82
CA ALA A 44 -15.08 4.20 -10.41
C ALA A 44 -14.86 5.19 -11.57
N SER A 45 -14.81 4.73 -12.82
CA SER A 45 -14.58 5.56 -13.99
C SER A 45 -15.56 5.26 -15.12
N LEU A 46 -15.62 6.13 -16.13
CA LEU A 46 -16.39 5.93 -17.35
C LEU A 46 -15.62 5.15 -18.44
N GLY A 47 -14.58 4.40 -18.03
CA GLY A 47 -13.80 3.54 -18.92
C GLY A 47 -12.28 3.73 -18.87
N CYS A 48 -11.77 4.83 -18.33
CA CYS A 48 -10.35 4.99 -18.08
C CYS A 48 -9.88 4.09 -16.92
N VAL A 49 -8.62 3.70 -16.94
CA VAL A 49 -7.99 2.94 -15.85
C VAL A 49 -7.25 3.92 -14.94
N ARG A 50 -7.80 4.12 -13.74
CA ARG A 50 -7.19 4.97 -12.72
C ARG A 50 -6.17 4.18 -11.91
N MET A 51 -5.05 4.80 -11.61
CA MET A 51 -3.93 4.20 -10.91
C MET A 51 -3.38 5.17 -9.87
N CYS A 52 -2.60 4.70 -8.91
CA CYS A 52 -1.76 5.58 -8.10
C CYS A 52 -0.63 6.18 -8.96
N VAL A 53 -0.05 7.28 -8.52
CA VAL A 53 0.96 8.03 -9.30
C VAL A 53 2.17 7.16 -9.64
N ARG A 54 2.72 6.41 -8.67
CA ARG A 54 3.85 5.50 -8.88
C ARG A 54 3.61 4.55 -10.06
N ASP A 55 2.46 3.93 -10.10
CA ASP A 55 2.19 2.85 -11.06
C ASP A 55 1.92 3.42 -12.46
N VAL A 56 1.20 4.54 -12.58
CA VAL A 56 1.01 5.19 -13.88
C VAL A 56 2.30 5.83 -14.39
N LEU A 57 3.16 6.37 -13.52
CA LEU A 57 4.49 6.85 -13.87
C LEU A 57 5.34 5.71 -14.42
N TRP A 58 5.35 4.56 -13.74
CA TRP A 58 6.07 3.39 -14.21
C TRP A 58 5.63 2.97 -15.62
N LEU A 59 4.32 2.94 -15.89
CA LEU A 59 3.80 2.66 -17.23
C LEU A 59 4.29 3.70 -18.25
N TYR A 60 4.23 4.97 -17.89
CA TYR A 60 4.64 6.07 -18.78
C TYR A 60 6.11 5.99 -19.17
N GLU A 61 6.98 5.58 -18.27
CA GLU A 61 8.43 5.48 -18.48
C GLU A 61 8.85 4.17 -19.15
N ASN A 62 8.15 3.05 -18.90
CA ASN A 62 8.61 1.72 -19.28
C ASN A 62 7.80 1.06 -20.39
N CYS A 63 6.62 1.58 -20.74
CA CYS A 63 5.76 1.01 -21.77
C CYS A 63 5.71 1.95 -23.00
N PRO A 64 6.58 1.78 -24.01
CA PRO A 64 6.58 2.63 -25.18
C PRO A 64 5.29 2.45 -26.00
N GLN A 65 5.01 3.41 -26.88
CA GLN A 65 3.87 3.33 -27.80
C GLN A 65 3.94 2.04 -28.63
N GLY A 66 2.84 1.30 -28.69
CA GLY A 66 2.75 0.00 -29.34
C GLY A 66 2.87 -1.19 -28.39
N THR A 67 3.12 -0.96 -27.09
CA THR A 67 3.02 -2.01 -26.08
C THR A 67 1.61 -2.59 -26.08
N THR A 68 1.51 -3.92 -26.13
CA THR A 68 0.22 -4.62 -26.09
C THR A 68 -0.42 -4.49 -24.70
N VAL A 69 -1.71 -4.20 -24.68
CA VAL A 69 -2.53 -4.16 -23.45
C VAL A 69 -3.63 -5.20 -23.59
N ASP A 70 -3.61 -6.22 -22.73
CA ASP A 70 -4.66 -7.20 -22.61
C ASP A 70 -5.60 -6.81 -21.46
N ILE A 71 -6.86 -6.56 -21.77
CA ILE A 71 -7.90 -6.28 -20.77
C ILE A 71 -8.86 -7.46 -20.79
N TYR A 72 -8.94 -8.16 -19.66
CA TYR A 72 -9.80 -9.32 -19.53
C TYR A 72 -10.49 -9.34 -18.16
N ASP A 73 -11.60 -10.07 -18.08
CA ASP A 73 -12.30 -10.34 -16.84
C ASP A 73 -12.37 -11.86 -16.66
N ASP A 74 -11.49 -12.40 -15.85
CA ASP A 74 -11.40 -13.82 -15.54
C ASP A 74 -11.09 -14.01 -14.06
N ALA A 75 -12.15 -14.18 -13.26
CA ALA A 75 -12.02 -14.37 -11.82
C ALA A 75 -11.30 -15.69 -11.44
N ALA A 76 -11.31 -16.69 -12.34
CA ALA A 76 -10.62 -17.97 -12.12
C ALA A 76 -9.10 -17.85 -12.39
N ASN A 77 -8.71 -16.92 -13.28
CA ASN A 77 -7.32 -16.70 -13.65
C ASN A 77 -6.97 -15.20 -13.61
N PRO A 78 -6.88 -14.59 -12.42
CA PRO A 78 -6.71 -13.14 -12.27
C PRO A 78 -5.32 -12.63 -12.67
N GLY A 79 -4.52 -13.47 -13.31
CA GLY A 79 -3.13 -13.17 -13.67
C GLY A 79 -2.13 -13.57 -12.58
N PRO A 80 -0.82 -13.52 -12.88
CA PRO A 80 0.23 -14.06 -12.00
C PRO A 80 0.39 -13.29 -10.67
N LEU A 81 -0.02 -12.04 -10.62
CA LEU A 81 0.13 -11.18 -9.44
C LEU A 81 -1.19 -11.01 -8.66
N GLY A 82 -2.31 -11.50 -9.21
CA GLY A 82 -3.64 -11.30 -8.63
C GLY A 82 -4.04 -9.82 -8.60
N LYS A 83 -5.04 -9.50 -7.78
CA LYS A 83 -5.49 -8.12 -7.56
C LYS A 83 -4.60 -7.47 -6.50
N PRO A 84 -3.89 -6.36 -6.82
CA PRO A 84 -3.09 -5.67 -5.83
C PRO A 84 -3.97 -5.06 -4.73
N GLU A 85 -3.39 -4.94 -3.55
CA GLU A 85 -4.05 -4.28 -2.44
C GLU A 85 -4.13 -2.78 -2.67
N SER A 86 -5.30 -2.19 -2.42
CA SER A 86 -5.49 -0.75 -2.59
C SER A 86 -5.05 0.00 -1.33
N ILE A 87 -4.23 1.03 -1.53
CA ILE A 87 -3.86 1.99 -0.49
C ILE A 87 -5.12 2.81 -0.14
N LYS A 88 -5.37 3.03 1.14
CA LYS A 88 -6.46 3.87 1.63
C LYS A 88 -5.91 5.04 2.40
N ILE A 89 -6.44 6.22 2.12
CA ILE A 89 -6.06 7.48 2.76
C ILE A 89 -7.18 7.91 3.70
N PRO A 90 -6.93 8.07 5.01
CA PRO A 90 -7.91 8.66 5.91
C PRO A 90 -8.27 10.08 5.46
N LEU A 91 -9.57 10.36 5.31
CA LEU A 91 -10.03 11.65 4.77
C LEU A 91 -9.73 12.84 5.69
N ASP A 92 -9.53 12.59 6.96
CA ASP A 92 -9.17 13.55 8.00
C ASP A 92 -7.65 13.72 8.16
N SER A 93 -6.84 12.98 7.42
CA SER A 93 -5.38 13.15 7.43
C SER A 93 -4.98 14.53 6.90
N PRO A 94 -4.03 15.23 7.52
CA PRO A 94 -3.48 16.48 6.99
C PRO A 94 -2.80 16.28 5.62
N ASN A 95 -2.41 15.05 5.28
CA ASN A 95 -1.77 14.69 4.04
C ASN A 95 -2.75 14.18 2.97
N ALA A 96 -4.07 14.18 3.25
CA ALA A 96 -5.07 13.55 2.39
C ALA A 96 -5.08 14.06 0.94
N GLY A 97 -4.70 15.31 0.72
CA GLY A 97 -4.63 15.89 -0.64
C GLY A 97 -3.48 15.39 -1.51
N TRP A 98 -2.65 14.46 -1.03
CA TRP A 98 -1.51 13.90 -1.75
C TRP A 98 -1.69 12.41 -2.03
N ASP A 99 -1.28 11.97 -3.22
CA ASP A 99 -1.09 10.53 -3.47
C ASP A 99 0.13 10.05 -2.68
N PRO A 100 0.00 9.04 -1.78
CA PRO A 100 1.12 8.56 -0.97
C PRO A 100 2.27 7.98 -1.80
N THR A 101 2.03 7.66 -3.06
CA THR A 101 3.01 7.07 -3.97
C THR A 101 3.64 8.09 -4.93
N ASP A 102 3.21 9.35 -4.90
CA ASP A 102 3.78 10.41 -5.74
C ASP A 102 5.24 10.65 -5.34
N PRO A 103 6.20 10.52 -6.27
CA PRO A 103 7.63 10.69 -6.00
C PRO A 103 8.07 12.14 -5.77
N ASP A 104 7.18 13.11 -5.81
CA ASP A 104 7.49 14.52 -5.53
C ASP A 104 8.19 14.66 -4.17
N GLU A 105 9.38 15.27 -4.14
CA GLU A 105 10.20 15.42 -2.94
C GLU A 105 9.47 16.19 -1.82
N THR A 106 8.48 17.00 -2.16
CA THR A 106 7.67 17.75 -1.21
C THR A 106 6.48 16.96 -0.64
N ASN A 107 6.27 15.74 -1.12
CA ASN A 107 5.18 14.89 -0.66
C ASN A 107 5.33 14.59 0.84
N PRO A 108 4.38 15.03 1.68
CA PRO A 108 4.49 14.85 3.13
C PRO A 108 4.44 13.39 3.57
N TRP A 109 3.88 12.49 2.78
CA TRP A 109 3.84 11.06 3.06
C TRP A 109 5.24 10.42 3.11
N HIS A 110 6.26 11.03 2.48
CA HIS A 110 7.64 10.56 2.54
C HIS A 110 8.28 10.66 3.95
N LYS A 111 7.62 11.36 4.88
CA LYS A 111 8.05 11.45 6.29
C LYS A 111 7.37 10.41 7.18
N GLU A 112 6.38 9.71 6.64
CA GLU A 112 5.65 8.67 7.33
C GLU A 112 6.17 7.28 6.93
N SER A 113 5.93 6.28 7.76
CA SER A 113 6.30 4.90 7.50
C SER A 113 5.39 3.93 8.23
N ALA A 114 5.38 2.67 7.80
CA ALA A 114 4.74 1.61 8.56
C ALA A 114 5.35 1.50 9.96
N THR A 115 4.55 1.13 10.93
CA THR A 115 4.97 1.01 12.33
C THR A 115 4.55 -0.30 12.95
N LEU A 116 5.37 -0.81 13.89
CA LEU A 116 5.05 -1.90 14.81
C LEU A 116 5.03 -1.35 16.24
N SER A 117 4.07 -1.79 17.02
CA SER A 117 3.92 -1.39 18.43
C SER A 117 3.61 -2.61 19.30
N GLY A 118 3.97 -2.54 20.58
CA GLY A 118 3.66 -3.61 21.55
C GLY A 118 4.62 -4.80 21.54
N VAL A 119 5.66 -4.80 20.68
CA VAL A 119 6.72 -5.83 20.72
C VAL A 119 7.61 -5.55 21.93
N GLN A 120 7.69 -6.52 22.83
CA GLN A 120 8.47 -6.43 24.05
C GLN A 120 8.97 -7.80 24.49
N ASP A 121 10.11 -7.85 25.17
CA ASP A 121 10.67 -9.09 25.70
C ASP A 121 9.71 -9.74 26.71
N ILE A 122 9.65 -11.07 26.68
CA ILE A 122 8.81 -11.85 27.60
C ILE A 122 9.62 -12.93 28.29
N THR A 123 9.17 -13.32 29.46
CA THR A 123 9.70 -14.49 30.18
C THR A 123 8.56 -15.47 30.48
N VAL A 124 8.72 -16.71 30.08
CA VAL A 124 7.74 -17.79 30.28
C VAL A 124 8.41 -18.97 30.92
N LYS A 125 7.62 -19.86 31.55
CA LYS A 125 8.12 -21.10 32.12
C LYS A 125 8.25 -22.19 31.08
N VAL A 126 9.14 -23.13 31.31
CA VAL A 126 9.22 -24.36 30.50
C VAL A 126 7.86 -25.04 30.48
N GLY A 127 7.37 -25.37 29.28
CA GLY A 127 6.06 -25.97 29.03
C GLY A 127 4.89 -25.00 28.78
N ASP A 128 5.09 -23.70 28.98
CA ASP A 128 4.04 -22.70 28.70
C ASP A 128 3.80 -22.54 27.17
N THR A 129 2.56 -22.18 26.82
CA THR A 129 2.22 -21.77 25.45
C THR A 129 2.48 -20.28 25.28
N VAL A 130 3.09 -19.88 24.16
CA VAL A 130 3.40 -18.49 23.84
C VAL A 130 2.54 -18.01 22.67
N ASP A 131 1.83 -16.92 22.86
CA ASP A 131 1.18 -16.16 21.79
C ASP A 131 2.04 -14.94 21.47
N PHE A 132 2.80 -15.02 20.39
CA PHE A 132 3.73 -13.97 19.95
C PHE A 132 3.05 -12.72 19.41
N LEU A 133 1.76 -12.77 19.05
CA LEU A 133 1.03 -11.62 18.55
C LEU A 133 0.22 -10.89 19.63
N LYS A 134 0.20 -11.41 20.84
CA LYS A 134 -0.57 -10.82 21.94
C LYS A 134 -0.10 -9.39 22.24
N GLY A 135 -1.00 -8.42 21.99
CA GLY A 135 -0.75 -7.00 22.26
C GLY A 135 0.15 -6.31 21.21
N VAL A 136 0.55 -7.02 20.16
CA VAL A 136 1.32 -6.43 19.05
C VAL A 136 0.34 -5.88 18.02
N THR A 137 0.61 -4.68 17.52
CA THR A 137 -0.19 -4.01 16.51
C THR A 137 0.71 -3.40 15.44
N ALA A 138 0.17 -3.20 14.23
CA ALA A 138 0.86 -2.54 13.15
C ALA A 138 -0.03 -1.53 12.42
N LYS A 139 0.59 -0.46 11.94
CA LYS A 139 -0.07 0.52 11.07
C LYS A 139 0.71 0.70 9.79
N ASP A 140 0.00 0.96 8.69
CA ASP A 140 0.61 1.36 7.42
C ASP A 140 1.09 2.82 7.46
N THR A 141 1.76 3.26 6.39
CA THR A 141 2.22 4.65 6.22
C THR A 141 1.07 5.67 6.33
N CYS A 142 -0.14 5.29 5.96
CA CYS A 142 -1.32 6.16 6.05
C CYS A 142 -2.02 6.11 7.42
N GLY A 143 -1.55 5.26 8.35
CA GLY A 143 -2.09 5.13 9.70
C GLY A 143 -3.20 4.09 9.86
N ASN A 144 -3.55 3.35 8.79
CA ASN A 144 -4.53 2.27 8.86
C ASN A 144 -3.98 1.05 9.58
N ASP A 145 -4.85 0.29 10.24
CA ASP A 145 -4.50 -0.95 10.92
C ASP A 145 -4.16 -2.05 9.89
N ILE A 146 -2.97 -2.61 10.01
CA ILE A 146 -2.46 -3.75 9.23
C ILE A 146 -1.88 -4.84 10.16
N THR A 147 -2.42 -4.95 11.36
CA THR A 147 -1.97 -5.90 12.38
C THR A 147 -2.04 -7.36 11.89
N ASP A 148 -3.02 -7.68 11.05
CA ASP A 148 -3.20 -8.99 10.43
C ASP A 148 -2.09 -9.38 9.45
N LYS A 149 -1.24 -8.41 9.02
CA LYS A 149 -0.11 -8.63 8.10
C LYS A 149 1.22 -8.83 8.81
N ILE A 150 1.24 -8.82 10.13
CA ILE A 150 2.48 -9.04 10.88
C ILE A 150 2.98 -10.47 10.65
N ALA A 151 4.17 -10.59 10.09
CA ALA A 151 4.90 -11.83 10.00
C ALA A 151 5.84 -11.99 11.20
N VAL A 152 5.77 -13.14 11.87
CA VAL A 152 6.68 -13.50 12.94
C VAL A 152 7.55 -14.67 12.48
N SER A 153 8.84 -14.56 12.68
CA SER A 153 9.83 -15.59 12.32
C SER A 153 10.86 -15.78 13.42
N GLY A 154 11.43 -16.97 13.48
CA GLY A 154 12.41 -17.34 14.48
C GLY A 154 12.32 -18.82 14.80
N ARG A 155 13.24 -19.30 15.64
CA ARG A 155 13.19 -20.66 16.20
C ARG A 155 13.11 -20.56 17.70
N TYR A 156 12.15 -21.22 18.30
CA TYR A 156 12.01 -21.31 19.74
C TYR A 156 11.56 -22.71 20.15
N THR A 157 11.75 -23.03 21.41
CA THR A 157 11.11 -24.16 22.08
C THR A 157 10.76 -23.77 23.50
N THR A 158 9.68 -24.32 24.02
CA THR A 158 9.32 -24.21 25.41
C THR A 158 9.69 -25.47 26.22
N ASP A 159 10.30 -26.49 25.57
CA ASP A 159 10.70 -27.74 26.24
C ASP A 159 12.01 -27.61 27.01
N ALA A 160 12.77 -26.56 26.79
CA ALA A 160 14.05 -26.30 27.45
C ALA A 160 14.21 -24.82 27.80
N ALA A 161 14.87 -24.54 28.92
CA ALA A 161 15.26 -23.19 29.26
C ALA A 161 16.32 -22.68 28.30
N GLY A 162 16.17 -21.42 27.81
CA GLY A 162 17.07 -20.74 26.89
C GLY A 162 16.58 -19.36 26.55
N GLU A 163 17.37 -18.61 25.81
CA GLU A 163 17.00 -17.33 25.26
C GLU A 163 16.78 -17.50 23.74
N TYR A 164 15.65 -17.04 23.28
CA TYR A 164 15.22 -17.18 21.88
C TYR A 164 14.87 -15.80 21.34
N THR A 165 15.23 -15.53 20.07
CA THR A 165 14.90 -14.26 19.42
C THR A 165 13.85 -14.49 18.34
N MET A 166 12.74 -13.79 18.46
CA MET A 166 11.68 -13.73 17.45
C MET A 166 11.74 -12.40 16.73
N LYS A 167 11.61 -12.44 15.39
CA LYS A 167 11.63 -11.27 14.52
C LYS A 167 10.23 -10.99 13.99
N TYR A 168 9.82 -9.76 14.10
CA TYR A 168 8.56 -9.25 13.58
C TYR A 168 8.82 -8.39 12.36
N GLN A 169 8.01 -8.54 11.35
CA GLN A 169 8.05 -7.70 10.16
C GLN A 169 6.64 -7.44 9.65
N VAL A 170 6.39 -6.24 9.23
CA VAL A 170 5.21 -5.87 8.44
C VAL A 170 5.65 -5.04 7.24
N THR A 171 4.98 -5.25 6.10
CA THR A 171 5.20 -4.46 4.87
C THR A 171 3.83 -3.94 4.42
N ASP A 172 3.73 -2.64 4.19
CA ASP A 172 2.50 -2.03 3.71
C ASP A 172 2.39 -2.02 2.17
N ALA A 173 1.26 -1.55 1.64
CA ALA A 173 0.98 -1.52 0.20
C ALA A 173 1.84 -0.51 -0.58
N ILE A 174 2.48 0.43 0.11
CA ILE A 174 3.43 1.39 -0.50
C ILE A 174 4.82 0.76 -0.62
N GLY A 175 5.11 -0.26 0.20
CA GLY A 175 6.40 -0.93 0.30
C GLY A 175 7.22 -0.49 1.52
N SER A 176 6.64 0.27 2.44
CA SER A 176 7.27 0.63 3.71
C SER A 176 7.33 -0.59 4.64
N ILE A 177 8.48 -0.80 5.27
CA ILE A 177 8.77 -1.97 6.11
C ILE A 177 9.05 -1.50 7.54
N ALA A 178 8.34 -2.11 8.50
CA ALA A 178 8.68 -2.01 9.92
C ALA A 178 9.14 -3.37 10.46
N THR A 179 10.17 -3.35 11.30
CA THR A 179 10.72 -4.56 11.94
C THR A 179 10.94 -4.32 13.43
N ALA A 180 10.82 -5.40 14.21
CA ALA A 180 11.17 -5.41 15.63
C ALA A 180 11.68 -6.80 16.02
N GLU A 181 12.34 -6.89 17.16
CA GLU A 181 12.77 -8.16 17.75
C GLU A 181 12.26 -8.28 19.18
N MET A 182 11.98 -9.51 19.62
CA MET A 182 11.59 -9.89 20.97
C MET A 182 12.45 -11.06 21.44
N LYS A 183 12.82 -11.07 22.69
CA LYS A 183 13.55 -12.15 23.37
C LYS A 183 12.70 -12.81 24.44
#